data_668e880bbeb494b9b6c6782310308383
#
_entry.id   668e880bbeb494b9b6c6782310308383
#
_cell.length_a   1.000
_cell.length_b   1.000
_cell.length_c   1.000
_cell.angle_alpha   90.00
_cell.angle_beta   90.00
_cell.angle_gamma   90.00
#
_symmetry.space_group_name_H-M   'P 1'
#
loop_
_entity.id
_entity.type
_entity.pdbx_description
1 polymer ?
#
loop_
_entity_poly.entity_id
_entity_poly.type
_entity_poly.pdbx_seq_one_letter_code
_entity_poly.pdbx_strand_id
1 'polypeptide(L)'
;SPRFESVMRRLDAVTPDRSLNEAWTILSRTGGIAPIVNLDGTPYGMVTGKSMFDFLRRIIGPHAKLREMTIAELLDIPCREAAIADIPRFQPQTRIKDVINRLLRQEANEYWVVDENKRYLGVVRQQDLLNPPRIKVVLVDHNEPQQSIANLEESELLEILDHHRLGNQSTHNPIKFTVDIVGSTSTLVTEQITEVGLSAPPRIAGLLLAGLLSDTLIFASPTTTPRDKAAAEVLA
;
A
#
# COMPACT_ATOMS: atom_id res chain seq x y z
N SER A 1 7.08 -4.22 -5.46
CA SER A 1 6.74 -4.97 -4.24
C SER A 1 6.37 -4.03 -3.12
N PRO A 2 5.26 -4.28 -2.38
CA PRO A 2 4.86 -3.47 -1.25
C PRO A 2 5.96 -3.37 -0.18
N ARG A 3 6.11 -2.19 0.42
CA ARG A 3 7.10 -1.88 1.44
C ARG A 3 6.43 -1.42 2.72
N PHE A 4 7.17 -1.38 3.83
CA PHE A 4 6.65 -0.91 5.11
C PHE A 4 6.07 0.50 5.03
N GLU A 5 6.67 1.40 4.25
CA GLU A 5 6.16 2.75 4.02
C GLU A 5 4.74 2.78 3.43
N SER A 6 4.34 1.77 2.64
CA SER A 6 3.01 1.70 2.02
C SER A 6 1.89 1.30 2.98
N VAL A 7 2.23 0.73 4.14
CA VAL A 7 1.29 0.27 5.18
C VAL A 7 1.51 0.97 6.53
N MET A 8 2.55 1.81 6.61
CA MET A 8 2.91 2.52 7.82
C MET A 8 1.84 3.55 8.22
N ARG A 9 1.50 3.55 9.49
CA ARG A 9 0.65 4.54 10.13
C ARG A 9 1.52 5.55 10.87
N ARG A 10 1.37 6.81 10.56
CA ARG A 10 1.98 7.91 11.31
C ARG A 10 1.05 8.27 12.45
N LEU A 11 1.44 7.90 13.66
CA LEU A 11 0.67 8.13 14.88
C LEU A 11 1.37 9.17 15.74
N ASP A 12 0.58 9.98 16.44
CA ASP A 12 1.12 10.82 17.50
C ASP A 12 1.78 9.95 18.58
N ALA A 13 2.83 10.46 19.20
CA ALA A 13 3.58 9.77 20.24
C ALA A 13 3.64 10.60 21.51
N VAL A 14 3.78 9.93 22.64
CA VAL A 14 4.06 10.55 23.94
C VAL A 14 5.48 10.24 24.40
N THR A 15 6.04 11.05 25.30
CA THR A 15 7.31 10.73 25.93
C THR A 15 7.10 9.77 27.12
N PRO A 16 8.13 8.99 27.53
CA PRO A 16 8.00 7.95 28.55
C PRO A 16 7.47 8.42 29.91
N ASP A 17 7.73 9.67 30.27
CA ASP A 17 7.33 10.26 31.57
C ASP A 17 5.94 10.89 31.56
N ARG A 18 5.28 10.94 30.40
CA ARG A 18 3.90 11.42 30.29
C ARG A 18 2.94 10.43 30.95
N SER A 19 1.80 10.94 31.38
CA SER A 19 0.81 10.15 32.07
C SER A 19 0.20 9.05 31.17
N LEU A 20 -0.24 7.98 31.79
CA LEU A 20 -0.97 6.92 31.11
C LEU A 20 -2.28 7.45 30.48
N ASN A 21 -2.86 8.51 31.04
CA ASN A 21 -4.04 9.18 30.47
C ASN A 21 -3.75 9.78 29.07
N GLU A 22 -2.57 10.39 28.89
CA GLU A 22 -2.17 10.91 27.57
C GLU A 22 -1.99 9.77 26.55
N ALA A 23 -1.31 8.69 26.96
CA ALA A 23 -1.18 7.51 26.12
C ALA A 23 -2.54 6.86 25.83
N TRP A 24 -3.45 6.81 26.78
CA TRP A 24 -4.82 6.31 26.61
C TRP A 24 -5.62 7.12 25.58
N THR A 25 -5.44 8.44 25.58
CA THR A 25 -6.08 9.32 24.60
C THR A 25 -5.64 8.99 23.16
N ILE A 26 -4.36 8.71 22.95
CA ILE A 26 -3.85 8.26 21.65
C ILE A 26 -4.38 6.86 21.34
N LEU A 27 -4.26 5.93 22.26
CA LEU A 27 -4.67 4.53 22.11
C LEU A 27 -6.14 4.41 21.68
N SER A 28 -7.03 5.22 22.26
CA SER A 28 -8.45 5.23 21.91
C SER A 28 -8.75 5.71 20.48
N ARG A 29 -7.93 6.62 19.95
CA ARG A 29 -8.08 7.19 18.60
C ARG A 29 -7.42 6.35 17.50
N THR A 30 -6.39 5.60 17.85
CA THR A 30 -5.57 4.85 16.88
C THR A 30 -6.00 3.40 16.71
N GLY A 31 -7.04 2.98 17.43
CA GLY A 31 -7.50 1.59 17.46
C GLY A 31 -6.56 0.68 18.26
N GLY A 32 -6.01 1.18 19.38
CA GLY A 32 -5.34 0.37 20.39
C GLY A 32 -3.81 0.39 20.37
N ILE A 33 -3.16 1.43 19.81
CA ILE A 33 -1.71 1.62 19.91
C ILE A 33 -1.38 3.04 20.29
N ALA A 34 -0.52 3.23 21.31
CA ALA A 34 0.07 4.51 21.64
C ALA A 34 1.61 4.39 21.61
N PRO A 35 2.27 4.97 20.60
CA PRO A 35 3.72 5.00 20.53
C PRO A 35 4.31 5.84 21.67
N ILE A 36 5.38 5.35 22.29
CA ILE A 36 6.19 6.11 23.24
C ILE A 36 7.55 6.33 22.62
N VAL A 37 7.95 7.61 22.54
CA VAL A 37 9.16 8.04 21.84
C VAL A 37 9.97 8.93 22.79
N ASN A 38 11.27 8.70 22.85
CA ASN A 38 12.20 9.55 23.63
C ASN A 38 12.29 10.97 23.05
N LEU A 39 12.76 11.91 23.83
CA LEU A 39 12.96 13.30 23.42
C LEU A 39 13.92 13.46 22.22
N ASP A 40 14.84 12.51 22.02
CA ASP A 40 15.75 12.46 20.86
C ASP A 40 15.07 11.88 19.59
N GLY A 41 13.80 11.48 19.69
CA GLY A 41 13.03 10.91 18.60
C GLY A 41 13.18 9.39 18.45
N THR A 42 13.94 8.71 19.29
CA THR A 42 14.09 7.25 19.23
C THR A 42 12.91 6.52 19.87
N PRO A 43 12.46 5.37 19.32
CA PRO A 43 11.42 4.56 19.93
C PRO A 43 11.82 4.05 21.33
N TYR A 44 10.95 4.29 22.31
CA TYR A 44 11.06 3.72 23.65
C TYR A 44 10.26 2.42 23.77
N GLY A 45 8.96 2.45 23.48
CA GLY A 45 8.04 1.34 23.59
C GLY A 45 6.64 1.71 23.11
N MET A 46 5.71 0.79 23.23
CA MET A 46 4.30 1.05 22.89
C MET A 46 3.38 0.63 24.03
N VAL A 47 2.35 1.44 24.25
CA VAL A 47 1.17 0.99 25.01
C VAL A 47 0.17 0.43 24.03
N THR A 48 -0.26 -0.81 24.28
CA THR A 48 -1.27 -1.53 23.48
C THR A 48 -2.37 -2.03 24.41
N GLY A 49 -3.48 -2.52 23.86
CA GLY A 49 -4.53 -3.14 24.67
C GLY A 49 -4.00 -4.32 25.50
N LYS A 50 -3.10 -5.14 24.91
CA LYS A 50 -2.45 -6.26 25.61
C LYS A 50 -1.54 -5.77 26.74
N SER A 51 -0.70 -4.78 26.46
CA SER A 51 0.24 -4.26 27.47
C SER A 51 -0.48 -3.57 28.63
N MET A 52 -1.60 -2.90 28.36
CA MET A 52 -2.48 -2.37 29.39
C MET A 52 -3.07 -3.47 30.28
N PHE A 53 -3.54 -4.54 29.67
CA PHE A 53 -4.06 -5.69 30.42
C PHE A 53 -2.97 -6.32 31.30
N ASP A 54 -1.77 -6.53 30.75
CA ASP A 54 -0.63 -7.09 31.50
C ASP A 54 -0.17 -6.15 32.61
N PHE A 55 -0.18 -4.85 32.38
CA PHE A 55 0.09 -3.84 33.39
C PHE A 55 -0.94 -3.90 34.55
N LEU A 56 -2.23 -3.88 34.20
CA LEU A 56 -3.32 -3.97 35.20
C LEU A 56 -3.22 -5.27 35.99
N ARG A 57 -2.95 -6.41 35.36
CA ARG A 57 -2.78 -7.70 36.03
C ARG A 57 -1.63 -7.68 37.05
N ARG A 58 -0.52 -6.98 36.74
CA ARG A 58 0.60 -6.81 37.68
C ARG A 58 0.20 -5.99 38.92
N ILE A 59 -0.61 -4.96 38.70
CA ILE A 59 -1.05 -4.04 39.77
C ILE A 59 -2.18 -4.65 40.60
N ILE A 60 -3.08 -5.43 40.00
CA ILE A 60 -4.25 -6.06 40.65
C ILE A 60 -3.91 -7.41 41.27
N GLY A 61 -2.71 -7.98 41.06
CA GLY A 61 -2.31 -9.30 41.54
C GLY A 61 -2.43 -9.48 43.10
N PRO A 62 -2.31 -10.71 43.65
CA PRO A 62 -2.63 -11.05 45.03
C PRO A 62 -1.84 -10.27 46.08
N HIS A 63 -0.77 -9.58 45.70
CA HIS A 63 0.03 -8.70 46.57
C HIS A 63 -0.15 -7.21 46.25
N ALA A 64 -1.22 -6.84 45.52
CA ALA A 64 -1.37 -5.52 44.95
C ALA A 64 -1.76 -4.44 45.95
N LYS A 65 -1.07 -3.31 45.88
CA LYS A 65 -1.39 -2.07 46.60
C LYS A 65 -2.67 -1.37 46.02
N LEU A 66 -3.31 -1.95 45.01
CA LEU A 66 -4.37 -1.29 44.23
C LEU A 66 -5.73 -1.23 44.93
N ARG A 67 -5.92 -1.90 46.04
CA ARG A 67 -7.22 -1.83 46.74
C ARG A 67 -7.58 -0.43 47.23
N GLU A 68 -6.63 0.50 47.21
CA GLU A 68 -6.79 1.88 47.65
C GLU A 68 -6.56 2.94 46.55
N MET A 69 -6.20 2.53 45.32
CA MET A 69 -5.89 3.47 44.22
C MET A 69 -7.15 3.80 43.41
N THR A 70 -7.39 5.06 43.18
CA THR A 70 -8.45 5.52 42.28
C THR A 70 -8.04 5.37 40.80
N ILE A 71 -9.02 5.39 39.89
CA ILE A 71 -8.76 5.38 38.43
C ILE A 71 -7.93 6.61 38.00
N ALA A 72 -8.14 7.75 38.64
CA ALA A 72 -7.38 8.96 38.37
C ALA A 72 -5.89 8.78 38.70
N GLU A 73 -5.57 8.28 39.89
CA GLU A 73 -4.19 7.98 40.30
C GLU A 73 -3.54 6.93 39.40
N LEU A 74 -4.30 5.92 38.92
CA LEU A 74 -3.82 4.94 37.94
C LEU A 74 -3.44 5.60 36.61
N LEU A 75 -4.26 6.52 36.14
CA LEU A 75 -4.04 7.21 34.87
C LEU A 75 -2.93 8.27 34.94
N ASP A 76 -2.54 8.71 36.13
CA ASP A 76 -1.41 9.62 36.35
C ASP A 76 -0.03 8.91 36.36
N ILE A 77 -0.01 7.58 36.42
CA ILE A 77 1.23 6.80 36.32
C ILE A 77 1.93 7.07 35.00
N PRO A 78 3.27 7.18 34.97
CA PRO A 78 4.01 7.33 33.71
C PRO A 78 3.74 6.20 32.73
N CYS A 79 3.49 6.53 31.46
CA CYS A 79 3.06 5.57 30.46
C CYS A 79 4.11 4.48 30.16
N ARG A 80 5.38 4.73 30.45
CA ARG A 80 6.45 3.72 30.33
C ARG A 80 6.18 2.46 31.17
N GLU A 81 5.44 2.58 32.27
CA GLU A 81 5.13 1.45 33.16
C GLU A 81 4.21 0.40 32.51
N ALA A 82 3.40 0.83 31.53
CA ALA A 82 2.51 -0.04 30.77
C ALA A 82 3.06 -0.37 29.36
N ALA A 83 4.26 0.08 29.03
CA ALA A 83 4.85 -0.08 27.70
C ALA A 83 5.48 -1.45 27.48
N ILE A 84 5.36 -1.95 26.24
CA ILE A 84 6.21 -3.01 25.70
C ILE A 84 7.40 -2.33 25.05
N ALA A 85 8.63 -2.71 25.44
CA ALA A 85 9.87 -2.12 24.89
C ALA A 85 10.49 -2.95 23.77
N ASP A 86 10.37 -4.28 23.84
CA ASP A 86 11.00 -5.20 22.86
C ASP A 86 10.10 -5.36 21.62
N ILE A 87 10.16 -4.36 20.73
CA ILE A 87 9.38 -4.33 19.51
C ILE A 87 10.34 -4.23 18.32
N PRO A 88 10.23 -5.13 17.32
CA PRO A 88 11.10 -5.12 16.15
C PRO A 88 11.02 -3.81 15.37
N ARG A 89 12.16 -3.40 14.78
CA ARG A 89 12.32 -2.15 14.03
C ARG A 89 12.63 -2.46 12.58
N PHE A 90 12.01 -1.70 11.68
CA PHE A 90 12.19 -1.82 10.23
C PHE A 90 12.38 -0.44 9.60
N GLN A 91 13.04 -0.42 8.45
CA GLN A 91 13.14 0.77 7.62
C GLN A 91 11.93 0.89 6.68
N PRO A 92 11.54 2.10 6.25
CA PRO A 92 10.42 2.30 5.33
C PRO A 92 10.54 1.49 4.05
N GLN A 93 11.76 1.32 3.52
CA GLN A 93 12.06 0.61 2.27
C GLN A 93 12.06 -0.90 2.39
N THR A 94 11.93 -1.46 3.60
CA THR A 94 11.88 -2.91 3.81
C THR A 94 10.71 -3.52 3.01
N ARG A 95 11.02 -4.50 2.16
CA ARG A 95 9.99 -5.21 1.37
C ARG A 95 9.23 -6.17 2.27
N ILE A 96 7.91 -6.10 2.23
CA ILE A 96 7.05 -6.95 3.07
C ILE A 96 7.30 -8.43 2.78
N LYS A 97 7.41 -8.83 1.52
CA LYS A 97 7.64 -10.23 1.11
C LYS A 97 8.88 -10.86 1.72
N ASP A 98 9.94 -10.07 1.96
CA ASP A 98 11.23 -10.59 2.45
C ASP A 98 11.19 -10.94 3.94
N VAL A 99 10.22 -10.39 4.68
CA VAL A 99 10.14 -10.52 6.14
C VAL A 99 8.85 -11.16 6.65
N ILE A 100 7.77 -11.16 5.87
CA ILE A 100 6.42 -11.54 6.32
C ILE A 100 6.37 -12.94 6.95
N ASN A 101 6.98 -13.95 6.33
CA ASN A 101 6.98 -15.32 6.84
C ASN A 101 7.67 -15.45 8.21
N ARG A 102 8.68 -14.62 8.48
CA ARG A 102 9.35 -14.56 9.77
C ARG A 102 8.48 -13.86 10.80
N LEU A 103 7.85 -12.74 10.42
CA LEU A 103 7.03 -11.94 11.31
C LEU A 103 5.77 -12.66 11.76
N LEU A 104 5.14 -13.44 10.89
CA LEU A 104 3.97 -14.25 11.23
C LEU A 104 4.24 -15.36 12.25
N ARG A 105 5.51 -15.72 12.47
CA ARG A 105 5.93 -16.71 13.48
C ARG A 105 6.33 -16.09 14.81
N GLN A 106 6.37 -14.76 14.89
CA GLN A 106 6.71 -14.02 16.12
C GLN A 106 5.44 -13.63 16.87
N GLU A 107 5.55 -13.48 18.18
CA GLU A 107 4.43 -13.02 19.01
C GLU A 107 4.14 -11.52 18.89
N ALA A 108 5.06 -10.75 18.29
CA ALA A 108 4.89 -9.32 18.09
C ALA A 108 3.82 -9.04 17.03
N ASN A 109 2.86 -8.21 17.36
CA ASN A 109 1.78 -7.77 16.45
C ASN A 109 2.00 -6.36 15.92
N GLU A 110 2.94 -5.62 16.50
CA GLU A 110 3.29 -4.24 16.16
C GLU A 110 4.78 -4.15 15.84
N TYR A 111 5.12 -3.27 14.91
CA TYR A 111 6.48 -3.06 14.42
C TYR A 111 6.76 -1.57 14.29
N TRP A 112 7.94 -1.14 14.73
CA TRP A 112 8.42 0.21 14.50
C TRP A 112 8.87 0.40 13.07
N VAL A 113 8.54 1.54 12.49
CA VAL A 113 9.23 2.06 11.31
C VAL A 113 10.11 3.23 11.74
N VAL A 114 11.39 3.13 11.43
CA VAL A 114 12.42 4.09 11.83
C VAL A 114 13.26 4.53 10.64
N ASP A 115 13.79 5.75 10.71
CA ASP A 115 14.75 6.26 9.73
C ASP A 115 16.16 5.67 9.92
N GLU A 116 17.11 6.11 9.10
CA GLU A 116 18.52 5.71 9.17
C GLU A 116 19.20 6.07 10.50
N ASN A 117 18.70 7.12 11.17
CA ASN A 117 19.15 7.55 12.50
C ASN A 117 18.38 6.85 13.65
N LYS A 118 17.61 5.81 13.33
CA LYS A 118 16.76 5.07 14.28
C LYS A 118 15.66 5.93 14.91
N ARG A 119 15.27 7.05 14.32
CA ARG A 119 14.17 7.88 14.78
C ARG A 119 12.83 7.35 14.30
N TYR A 120 11.83 7.54 15.11
CA TYR A 120 10.46 7.12 14.86
C TYR A 120 9.87 7.81 13.63
N LEU A 121 9.32 7.01 12.72
CA LEU A 121 8.56 7.47 11.56
C LEU A 121 7.10 7.01 11.61
N GLY A 122 6.83 5.87 12.23
CA GLY A 122 5.49 5.31 12.29
C GLY A 122 5.47 3.89 12.85
N VAL A 123 4.29 3.30 12.80
CA VAL A 123 4.00 1.93 13.26
C VAL A 123 3.35 1.13 12.15
N VAL A 124 3.67 -0.15 12.06
CA VAL A 124 2.99 -1.13 11.21
C VAL A 124 2.42 -2.24 12.09
N ARG A 125 1.20 -2.67 11.83
CA ARG A 125 0.61 -3.84 12.47
C ARG A 125 0.81 -5.08 11.61
N GLN A 126 0.86 -6.24 12.25
CA GLN A 126 0.94 -7.53 11.55
C GLN A 126 -0.22 -7.71 10.55
N GLN A 127 -1.44 -7.30 10.91
CA GLN A 127 -2.60 -7.36 10.03
C GLN A 127 -2.45 -6.51 8.76
N ASP A 128 -1.76 -5.36 8.84
CA ASP A 128 -1.54 -4.48 7.69
C ASP A 128 -0.53 -5.10 6.69
N LEU A 129 0.33 -6.01 7.18
CA LEU A 129 1.28 -6.76 6.33
C LEU A 129 0.64 -7.90 5.56
N LEU A 130 -0.49 -8.44 6.04
CA LEU A 130 -1.20 -9.56 5.39
C LEU A 130 -1.91 -9.16 4.10
N ASN A 131 -2.34 -7.91 4.02
CA ASN A 131 -3.05 -7.39 2.84
C ASN A 131 -2.54 -5.99 2.46
N PRO A 132 -1.27 -5.87 2.05
CA PRO A 132 -0.71 -4.58 1.68
C PRO A 132 -1.37 -4.04 0.41
N PRO A 133 -1.48 -2.71 0.25
CA PRO A 133 -2.00 -2.11 -0.96
C PRO A 133 -1.12 -2.50 -2.16
N ARG A 134 -1.75 -3.01 -3.20
CA ARG A 134 -1.07 -3.33 -4.46
C ARG A 134 -1.12 -2.15 -5.40
N ILE A 135 -0.07 -1.97 -6.20
CA ILE A 135 -0.07 -0.99 -7.29
C ILE A 135 -1.08 -1.46 -8.33
N LYS A 136 -2.00 -0.58 -8.69
CA LYS A 136 -2.98 -0.84 -9.74
C LYS A 136 -2.33 -0.62 -11.10
N VAL A 137 -2.50 -1.58 -11.99
CA VAL A 137 -1.87 -1.58 -13.33
C VAL A 137 -2.91 -1.83 -14.40
N VAL A 138 -2.79 -1.10 -15.48
CA VAL A 138 -3.46 -1.37 -16.76
C VAL A 138 -2.36 -1.74 -17.76
N LEU A 139 -2.48 -2.87 -18.43
CA LEU A 139 -1.58 -3.25 -19.52
C LEU A 139 -2.12 -2.70 -20.84
N VAL A 140 -1.26 -2.04 -21.57
CA VAL A 140 -1.58 -1.45 -22.89
C VAL A 140 -0.57 -1.96 -23.90
N ASP A 141 -1.06 -2.45 -25.03
CA ASP A 141 -0.27 -2.92 -26.15
C ASP A 141 0.55 -4.20 -25.90
N HIS A 142 0.19 -4.94 -24.87
CA HIS A 142 0.68 -6.29 -24.60
C HIS A 142 -0.20 -6.99 -23.56
N ASN A 143 -0.25 -8.33 -23.63
CA ASN A 143 -1.00 -9.15 -22.69
C ASN A 143 -0.18 -10.37 -22.19
N GLU A 144 1.09 -10.49 -22.58
CA GLU A 144 1.97 -11.56 -22.12
C GLU A 144 2.85 -11.08 -20.95
N PRO A 145 2.97 -11.84 -19.82
CA PRO A 145 3.78 -11.45 -18.67
C PRO A 145 5.24 -11.17 -19.01
N GLN A 146 5.79 -11.90 -19.99
CA GLN A 146 7.20 -11.78 -20.41
C GLN A 146 7.51 -10.42 -21.06
N GLN A 147 6.50 -9.77 -21.61
CA GLN A 147 6.61 -8.45 -22.24
C GLN A 147 6.35 -7.32 -21.24
N SER A 148 5.91 -7.65 -20.02
CA SER A 148 5.50 -6.70 -19.02
C SER A 148 6.62 -6.33 -18.04
N ILE A 149 6.30 -5.42 -17.11
CA ILE A 149 7.20 -5.03 -16.02
C ILE A 149 7.49 -6.21 -15.10
N ALA A 150 8.69 -6.22 -14.52
CA ALA A 150 9.05 -7.23 -13.54
C ALA A 150 8.12 -7.19 -12.32
N ASN A 151 7.76 -8.36 -11.80
CA ASN A 151 6.89 -8.56 -10.64
C ASN A 151 5.44 -8.06 -10.87
N LEU A 152 4.92 -8.17 -12.09
CA LEU A 152 3.52 -7.86 -12.38
C LEU A 152 2.54 -8.62 -11.47
N GLU A 153 2.90 -9.86 -11.07
CA GLU A 153 2.12 -10.71 -10.15
C GLU A 153 1.95 -10.11 -8.74
N GLU A 154 2.78 -9.14 -8.36
CA GLU A 154 2.66 -8.41 -7.10
C GLU A 154 1.73 -7.19 -7.20
N SER A 155 1.27 -6.86 -8.40
CA SER A 155 0.34 -5.76 -8.65
C SER A 155 -1.12 -6.22 -8.68
N GLU A 156 -2.03 -5.28 -8.69
CA GLU A 156 -3.46 -5.48 -8.98
C GLU A 156 -3.70 -5.10 -10.44
N LEU A 157 -3.81 -6.11 -11.31
CA LEU A 157 -4.15 -5.89 -12.71
C LEU A 157 -5.62 -5.53 -12.81
N LEU A 158 -5.93 -4.36 -13.37
CA LEU A 158 -7.30 -3.84 -13.51
C LEU A 158 -7.87 -4.11 -14.90
N GLU A 159 -7.06 -3.88 -15.93
CA GLU A 159 -7.50 -3.95 -17.33
C GLU A 159 -6.33 -4.32 -18.22
N ILE A 160 -6.64 -5.00 -19.32
CA ILE A 160 -5.75 -5.21 -20.47
C ILE A 160 -6.44 -4.63 -21.69
N LEU A 161 -5.71 -3.81 -22.42
CA LEU A 161 -6.12 -3.24 -23.72
C LEU A 161 -5.05 -3.55 -24.76
N ASP A 162 -5.36 -4.38 -25.75
CA ASP A 162 -4.35 -4.92 -26.66
C ASP A 162 -4.94 -5.27 -28.03
N HIS A 163 -4.11 -5.38 -29.05
CA HIS A 163 -4.48 -5.85 -30.38
C HIS A 163 -3.67 -7.07 -30.85
N HIS A 164 -2.80 -7.59 -30.00
CA HIS A 164 -2.00 -8.77 -30.28
C HIS A 164 -2.78 -10.08 -30.02
N ARG A 165 -2.18 -11.21 -30.41
CA ARG A 165 -2.68 -12.54 -30.04
C ARG A 165 -2.81 -12.68 -28.52
N LEU A 166 -3.77 -13.49 -28.08
CA LEU A 166 -4.00 -13.74 -26.68
C LEU A 166 -2.82 -14.52 -26.06
N GLY A 167 -2.22 -13.97 -25.03
CA GLY A 167 -1.30 -14.65 -24.14
C GLY A 167 -2.02 -15.46 -23.06
N ASN A 168 -1.26 -16.23 -22.29
CA ASN A 168 -1.78 -17.01 -21.15
C ASN A 168 -1.60 -16.23 -19.85
N GLN A 169 -2.33 -15.12 -19.68
CA GLN A 169 -2.31 -14.32 -18.46
C GLN A 169 -3.36 -14.85 -17.46
N SER A 170 -2.89 -15.39 -16.33
CA SER A 170 -3.76 -15.74 -15.20
C SER A 170 -3.97 -14.53 -14.29
N THR A 171 -5.21 -14.28 -13.88
CA THR A 171 -5.59 -13.20 -12.95
C THR A 171 -6.29 -13.76 -11.73
N HIS A 172 -6.08 -13.14 -10.56
CA HIS A 172 -6.75 -13.55 -9.33
C HIS A 172 -8.22 -13.10 -9.27
N ASN A 173 -8.51 -11.98 -9.92
CA ASN A 173 -9.85 -11.40 -9.97
C ASN A 173 -10.28 -11.25 -11.43
N PRO A 174 -11.60 -11.21 -11.72
CA PRO A 174 -12.09 -10.80 -13.03
C PRO A 174 -11.60 -9.38 -13.35
N ILE A 175 -11.12 -9.18 -14.57
CA ILE A 175 -10.65 -7.90 -15.09
C ILE A 175 -11.35 -7.57 -16.40
N LYS A 176 -11.33 -6.28 -16.79
CA LYS A 176 -11.71 -5.89 -18.12
C LYS A 176 -10.59 -6.29 -19.08
N PHE A 177 -10.93 -7.06 -20.11
CA PHE A 177 -9.98 -7.54 -21.11
C PHE A 177 -10.51 -7.20 -22.48
N THR A 178 -9.87 -6.20 -23.11
CA THR A 178 -10.24 -5.75 -24.47
C THR A 178 -9.12 -6.12 -25.43
N VAL A 179 -9.41 -7.08 -26.30
CA VAL A 179 -8.53 -7.44 -27.43
C VAL A 179 -9.39 -7.49 -28.68
N ASP A 180 -8.95 -6.82 -29.73
CA ASP A 180 -9.69 -6.77 -30.98
C ASP A 180 -8.77 -6.72 -32.19
N ILE A 181 -9.33 -7.04 -33.37
CA ILE A 181 -8.61 -7.08 -34.62
C ILE A 181 -8.53 -5.68 -35.21
N VAL A 182 -7.45 -4.98 -34.86
CA VAL A 182 -7.08 -3.64 -35.41
C VAL A 182 -5.58 -3.59 -35.64
N GLY A 183 -5.11 -2.60 -36.37
CA GLY A 183 -3.70 -2.43 -36.68
C GLY A 183 -2.87 -1.83 -35.56
N SER A 184 -3.50 -1.21 -34.56
CA SER A 184 -2.82 -0.55 -33.44
C SER A 184 -3.72 -0.47 -32.21
N THR A 185 -3.15 -0.62 -31.00
CA THR A 185 -3.86 -0.34 -29.75
C THR A 185 -4.29 1.13 -29.64
N SER A 186 -3.59 2.06 -30.31
CA SER A 186 -4.01 3.46 -30.39
C SER A 186 -5.40 3.63 -31.04
N THR A 187 -5.80 2.74 -31.94
CA THR A 187 -7.16 2.70 -32.50
C THR A 187 -8.19 2.41 -31.40
N LEU A 188 -7.97 1.39 -30.59
CA LEU A 188 -8.87 1.02 -29.49
C LEU A 188 -8.98 2.15 -28.46
N VAL A 189 -7.86 2.80 -28.13
CA VAL A 189 -7.86 3.96 -27.21
C VAL A 189 -8.68 5.11 -27.78
N THR A 190 -8.53 5.40 -29.08
CA THR A 190 -9.28 6.48 -29.75
C THR A 190 -10.78 6.19 -29.73
N GLU A 191 -11.16 4.97 -30.04
CA GLU A 191 -12.57 4.53 -30.02
C GLU A 191 -13.15 4.67 -28.60
N GLN A 192 -12.45 4.20 -27.56
CA GLN A 192 -12.92 4.33 -26.17
C GLN A 192 -13.10 5.79 -25.74
N ILE A 193 -12.18 6.69 -26.13
CA ILE A 193 -12.29 8.13 -25.88
C ILE A 193 -13.56 8.69 -26.55
N THR A 194 -13.81 8.29 -27.79
CA THR A 194 -14.96 8.74 -28.59
C THR A 194 -16.28 8.19 -28.03
N GLU A 195 -16.33 6.91 -27.66
CA GLU A 195 -17.51 6.25 -27.08
C GLU A 195 -18.03 6.93 -25.82
N VAL A 196 -17.12 7.47 -24.99
CA VAL A 196 -17.50 8.21 -23.77
C VAL A 196 -17.77 9.69 -24.05
N GLY A 197 -17.82 10.11 -25.31
CA GLY A 197 -18.12 11.48 -25.73
C GLY A 197 -16.99 12.48 -25.46
N LEU A 198 -15.76 12.00 -25.29
CA LEU A 198 -14.57 12.84 -25.11
C LEU A 198 -13.78 12.96 -26.41
N SER A 199 -12.89 13.94 -26.46
CA SER A 199 -11.89 14.09 -27.51
C SER A 199 -10.49 14.17 -26.89
N ALA A 200 -9.51 13.58 -27.57
CA ALA A 200 -8.13 13.65 -27.12
C ALA A 200 -7.60 15.10 -27.26
N PRO A 201 -6.92 15.66 -26.24
CA PRO A 201 -6.22 16.93 -26.41
C PRO A 201 -5.19 16.84 -27.55
N PRO A 202 -4.90 17.93 -28.29
CA PRO A 202 -4.07 17.88 -29.51
C PRO A 202 -2.71 17.16 -29.34
N ARG A 203 -2.06 17.33 -28.19
CA ARG A 203 -0.79 16.63 -27.91
C ARG A 203 -0.96 15.13 -27.76
N ILE A 204 -2.07 14.69 -27.16
CA ILE A 204 -2.39 13.26 -27.01
C ILE A 204 -2.85 12.68 -28.34
N ALA A 205 -3.69 13.42 -29.09
CA ALA A 205 -4.11 13.03 -30.44
C ALA A 205 -2.90 12.79 -31.34
N GLY A 206 -1.93 13.71 -31.34
CA GLY A 206 -0.71 13.56 -32.12
C GLY A 206 0.14 12.34 -31.73
N LEU A 207 0.22 12.01 -30.43
CA LEU A 207 0.92 10.81 -29.97
C LEU A 207 0.19 9.52 -30.35
N LEU A 208 -1.13 9.47 -30.21
CA LEU A 208 -1.96 8.33 -30.63
C LEU A 208 -1.87 8.11 -32.15
N LEU A 209 -1.93 9.20 -32.92
CA LEU A 209 -1.79 9.12 -34.35
C LEU A 209 -0.39 8.62 -34.78
N ALA A 210 0.67 9.10 -34.13
CA ALA A 210 2.03 8.62 -34.38
C ALA A 210 2.18 7.12 -34.07
N GLY A 211 1.64 6.62 -32.97
CA GLY A 211 1.61 5.20 -32.64
C GLY A 211 0.85 4.38 -33.67
N LEU A 212 -0.35 4.83 -34.04
CA LEU A 212 -1.18 4.17 -35.07
C LEU A 212 -0.47 4.09 -36.42
N LEU A 213 0.15 5.17 -36.89
CA LEU A 213 0.89 5.20 -38.16
C LEU A 213 2.15 4.32 -38.11
N SER A 214 2.81 4.24 -36.96
CA SER A 214 3.97 3.36 -36.76
C SER A 214 3.57 1.89 -36.87
N ASP A 215 2.56 1.43 -36.12
CA ASP A 215 2.13 0.04 -36.09
C ASP A 215 1.55 -0.43 -37.43
N THR A 216 0.84 0.47 -38.13
CA THR A 216 0.22 0.19 -39.43
C THR A 216 1.17 0.42 -40.63
N LEU A 217 2.42 0.82 -40.40
CA LEU A 217 3.36 1.20 -41.44
C LEU A 217 2.74 2.23 -42.43
N ILE A 218 2.15 3.29 -41.84
CA ILE A 218 1.40 4.30 -42.61
C ILE A 218 0.31 3.64 -43.49
N PHE A 219 -0.48 2.75 -42.88
CA PHE A 219 -1.56 1.95 -43.46
C PHE A 219 -1.12 0.93 -44.55
N ALA A 220 0.17 0.67 -44.68
CA ALA A 220 0.72 -0.34 -45.60
C ALA A 220 0.78 -1.75 -44.99
N SER A 221 0.63 -1.88 -43.65
CA SER A 221 0.62 -3.17 -42.98
C SER A 221 -0.59 -4.01 -43.39
N PRO A 222 -0.43 -5.34 -43.59
CA PRO A 222 -1.56 -6.25 -43.81
C PRO A 222 -2.53 -6.35 -42.62
N THR A 223 -2.13 -5.90 -41.45
CA THR A 223 -2.97 -5.83 -40.26
C THR A 223 -3.85 -4.58 -40.20
N THR A 224 -3.64 -3.63 -41.11
CA THR A 224 -4.43 -2.39 -41.17
C THR A 224 -5.89 -2.67 -41.46
N THR A 225 -6.79 -2.09 -40.68
CA THR A 225 -8.23 -2.21 -40.81
C THR A 225 -8.89 -0.87 -41.21
N PRO A 226 -10.14 -0.86 -41.65
CA PRO A 226 -10.90 0.38 -41.80
C PRO A 226 -11.05 1.21 -40.53
N ARG A 227 -11.05 0.55 -39.37
CA ARG A 227 -11.13 1.21 -38.05
C ARG A 227 -9.89 2.07 -37.77
N ASP A 228 -8.70 1.60 -38.16
CA ASP A 228 -7.46 2.35 -37.99
C ASP A 228 -7.49 3.65 -38.81
N LYS A 229 -8.03 3.59 -40.05
CA LYS A 229 -8.18 4.77 -40.89
C LYS A 229 -9.18 5.77 -40.28
N ALA A 230 -10.33 5.28 -39.83
CA ALA A 230 -11.35 6.12 -39.14
C ALA A 230 -10.80 6.77 -37.87
N ALA A 231 -10.05 6.01 -37.06
CA ALA A 231 -9.41 6.55 -35.87
C ALA A 231 -8.36 7.64 -36.22
N ALA A 232 -7.59 7.44 -37.27
CA ALA A 232 -6.62 8.43 -37.70
C ALA A 232 -7.29 9.74 -38.16
N GLU A 233 -8.45 9.67 -38.85
CA GLU A 233 -9.23 10.85 -39.21
C GLU A 233 -9.74 11.64 -38.00
N VAL A 234 -10.10 10.93 -36.90
CA VAL A 234 -10.51 11.57 -35.63
C VAL A 234 -9.35 12.25 -34.94
N LEU A 235 -8.13 11.72 -35.08
CA LEU A 235 -6.92 12.21 -34.42
C LEU A 235 -6.19 13.33 -35.19
N ALA A 236 -6.49 13.51 -36.50
CA ALA A 236 -5.86 14.51 -37.35
C ALA A 236 -6.49 15.90 -37.16
#